data_68143d8fd526b1fe9383a92c363b82c4
#
_entry.id   68143d8fd526b1fe9383a92c363b82c4
#
_cell.length_a   1.000
_cell.length_b   1.000
_cell.length_c   1.000
_cell.angle_alpha   90.00
_cell.angle_beta   90.00
_cell.angle_gamma   90.00
#
_symmetry.space_group_name_H-M   'P 1'
#
loop_
_entity.id
_entity.type
_entity.pdbx_description
1 polymer ?
#
loop_
_entity_poly.entity_id
_entity_poly.type
_entity_poly.pdbx_seq_one_letter_code
_entity_poly.pdbx_strand_id
1 'polypeptide(L)'
;MAIANPSTSIIIFLILTLIYSTFKYYTKNESTMKVWTITYFLLLILSQFFINLGLAKDICGSNQMGLAIRATLFPWVVIFGGINFLLMMRPSWLSPFSNTFGYFFAYITGVNNFFKGILRNITSNDKDIKQTELVTALNNVYEDKSLLINSMTNGTVDSWWKKMADGGLLDQQMDTGDNEQLNKLKEYVNMKTEIAKFVWYVLTGLLTTSVSY
;
A
#
# COMPACT_ATOMS: atom_id res chain seq x y z
N MET A 1 -16.06 31.36 -15.87
CA MET A 1 -16.26 30.15 -15.03
C MET A 1 -14.93 29.84 -14.39
N ALA A 2 -14.76 30.14 -13.12
CA ALA A 2 -13.53 29.78 -12.39
C ALA A 2 -13.54 28.27 -12.12
N ILE A 3 -12.96 27.51 -13.03
CA ILE A 3 -12.76 26.04 -12.87
C ILE A 3 -11.47 25.80 -12.05
N ALA A 4 -10.60 26.79 -11.99
CA ALA A 4 -9.32 26.69 -11.34
C ALA A 4 -9.43 27.12 -9.87
N ASN A 5 -9.59 26.13 -8.99
CA ASN A 5 -9.63 26.28 -7.53
C ASN A 5 -8.64 25.26 -6.93
N PRO A 6 -7.91 25.58 -5.85
CA PRO A 6 -7.09 24.60 -5.13
C PRO A 6 -7.81 23.28 -4.81
N SER A 7 -9.11 23.37 -4.47
CA SER A 7 -9.92 22.16 -4.24
C SER A 7 -10.06 21.28 -5.50
N THR A 8 -10.13 21.88 -6.69
CA THR A 8 -10.18 21.12 -7.96
C THR A 8 -8.90 20.32 -8.17
N SER A 9 -7.74 20.89 -7.83
CA SER A 9 -6.44 20.20 -7.88
C SER A 9 -6.44 18.94 -7.01
N ILE A 10 -6.89 19.08 -5.75
CA ILE A 10 -6.97 17.95 -4.82
C ILE A 10 -7.91 16.85 -5.35
N ILE A 11 -9.09 17.23 -5.81
CA ILE A 11 -10.09 16.27 -6.31
C ILE A 11 -9.55 15.51 -7.52
N ILE A 12 -8.98 16.20 -8.51
CA ILE A 12 -8.41 15.57 -9.70
C ILE A 12 -7.26 14.65 -9.32
N PHE A 13 -6.37 15.10 -8.41
CA PHE A 13 -5.30 14.28 -7.88
C PHE A 13 -5.83 12.99 -7.24
N LEU A 14 -6.83 13.09 -6.35
CA LEU A 14 -7.41 11.93 -5.66
C LEU A 14 -8.05 10.95 -6.64
N ILE A 15 -8.81 11.45 -7.63
CA ILE A 15 -9.44 10.60 -8.66
C ILE A 15 -8.36 9.86 -9.47
N LEU A 16 -7.34 10.55 -9.97
CA LEU A 16 -6.25 9.94 -10.74
C LEU A 16 -5.49 8.90 -9.92
N THR A 17 -5.21 9.21 -8.64
CA THR A 17 -4.50 8.30 -7.73
C THR A 17 -5.34 7.07 -7.41
N LEU A 18 -6.66 7.22 -7.21
CA LEU A 18 -7.57 6.10 -6.99
C LEU A 18 -7.63 5.18 -8.21
N ILE A 19 -7.80 5.74 -9.41
CA ILE A 19 -7.81 4.99 -10.68
C ILE A 19 -6.48 4.23 -10.83
N TYR A 20 -5.34 4.92 -10.68
CA TYR A 20 -4.02 4.30 -10.77
C TYR A 20 -3.84 3.15 -9.78
N SER A 21 -4.20 3.36 -8.52
CA SER A 21 -4.04 2.34 -7.46
C SER A 21 -4.93 1.13 -7.71
N THR A 22 -6.15 1.33 -8.21
CA THR A 22 -7.06 0.25 -8.60
C THR A 22 -6.48 -0.57 -9.74
N PHE A 23 -6.04 0.07 -10.82
CA PHE A 23 -5.39 -0.64 -11.93
C PHE A 23 -4.15 -1.40 -11.48
N LYS A 24 -3.34 -0.79 -10.61
CA LYS A 24 -2.13 -1.40 -10.06
C LYS A 24 -2.44 -2.67 -9.26
N TYR A 25 -3.50 -2.66 -8.47
CA TYR A 25 -3.90 -3.82 -7.68
C TYR A 25 -4.28 -5.03 -8.56
N TYR A 26 -4.97 -4.79 -9.67
CA TYR A 26 -5.43 -5.86 -10.57
C TYR A 26 -4.39 -6.28 -11.62
N THR A 27 -3.41 -5.44 -11.93
CA THR A 27 -2.43 -5.71 -12.99
C THR A 27 -1.23 -6.47 -12.42
N LYS A 28 -1.04 -7.73 -12.87
CA LYS A 28 0.09 -8.60 -12.46
C LYS A 28 1.32 -8.46 -13.38
N ASN A 29 1.16 -7.88 -14.57
CA ASN A 29 2.23 -7.77 -15.57
C ASN A 29 3.12 -6.55 -15.30
N GLU A 30 4.42 -6.78 -15.03
CA GLU A 30 5.39 -5.72 -14.72
C GLU A 30 5.57 -4.70 -15.85
N SER A 31 5.59 -5.14 -17.11
CA SER A 31 5.76 -4.24 -18.26
C SER A 31 4.57 -3.28 -18.36
N THR A 32 3.36 -3.82 -18.27
CA THR A 32 2.12 -3.04 -18.25
C THR A 32 2.11 -2.08 -17.07
N MET A 33 2.56 -2.50 -15.88
CA MET A 33 2.64 -1.65 -14.69
C MET A 33 3.60 -0.47 -14.85
N LYS A 34 4.76 -0.65 -15.48
CA LYS A 34 5.69 0.44 -15.77
C LYS A 34 5.04 1.50 -16.67
N VAL A 35 4.35 1.07 -17.73
CA VAL A 35 3.62 1.98 -18.63
C VAL A 35 2.54 2.75 -17.86
N TRP A 36 1.72 2.06 -17.06
CA TRP A 36 0.67 2.71 -16.25
C TRP A 36 1.23 3.71 -15.24
N THR A 37 2.37 3.40 -14.61
CA THR A 37 3.04 4.31 -13.68
C THR A 37 3.50 5.58 -14.40
N ILE A 38 4.14 5.45 -15.55
CA ILE A 38 4.57 6.62 -16.35
C ILE A 38 3.35 7.43 -16.81
N THR A 39 2.32 6.77 -17.32
CA THR A 39 1.08 7.41 -17.76
C THR A 39 0.40 8.18 -16.63
N TYR A 40 0.32 7.59 -15.43
CA TYR A 40 -0.20 8.25 -14.24
C TYR A 40 0.56 9.54 -13.92
N PHE A 41 1.90 9.48 -13.85
CA PHE A 41 2.71 10.67 -13.57
C PHE A 41 2.55 11.75 -14.64
N LEU A 42 2.51 11.38 -15.91
CA LEU A 42 2.30 12.34 -17.01
C LEU A 42 0.92 13.00 -16.93
N LEU A 43 -0.16 12.22 -16.74
CA LEU A 43 -1.51 12.74 -16.60
C LEU A 43 -1.64 13.64 -15.37
N LEU A 44 -0.98 13.27 -14.26
CA LEU A 44 -0.96 14.07 -13.06
C LEU A 44 -0.30 15.43 -13.29
N ILE A 45 0.91 15.44 -13.85
CA ILE A 45 1.64 16.69 -14.13
C ILE A 45 0.86 17.58 -15.12
N LEU A 46 0.32 16.99 -16.19
CA LEU A 46 -0.46 17.73 -17.18
C LEU A 46 -1.74 18.35 -16.57
N SER A 47 -2.49 17.55 -15.80
CA SER A 47 -3.71 18.04 -15.16
C SER A 47 -3.42 19.21 -14.20
N GLN A 48 -2.38 19.07 -13.39
CA GLN A 48 -1.97 20.11 -12.44
C GLN A 48 -1.43 21.36 -13.14
N PHE A 49 -0.74 21.18 -14.26
CA PHE A 49 -0.27 22.32 -15.08
C PHE A 49 -1.44 23.15 -15.61
N PHE A 50 -2.48 22.51 -16.16
CA PHE A 50 -3.65 23.24 -16.68
C PHE A 50 -4.43 23.95 -15.58
N ILE A 51 -4.53 23.34 -14.39
CA ILE A 51 -5.16 23.99 -13.22
C ILE A 51 -4.34 25.22 -12.80
N ASN A 52 -3.02 25.08 -12.66
CA ASN A 52 -2.15 26.18 -12.28
C ASN A 52 -2.11 27.30 -13.35
N LEU A 53 -2.23 26.95 -14.63
CA LEU A 53 -2.34 27.93 -15.71
C LEU A 53 -3.65 28.74 -15.61
N GLY A 54 -4.75 28.06 -15.31
CA GLY A 54 -6.05 28.69 -15.05
C GLY A 54 -5.98 29.66 -13.86
N LEU A 55 -5.43 29.19 -12.73
CA LEU A 55 -5.25 30.03 -11.53
C LEU A 55 -4.35 31.24 -11.78
N ALA A 56 -3.22 31.03 -12.46
CA ALA A 56 -2.31 32.13 -12.81
C ALA A 56 -3.02 33.17 -13.69
N LYS A 57 -3.88 32.74 -14.62
CA LYS A 57 -4.69 33.64 -15.44
C LYS A 57 -5.73 34.41 -14.62
N ASP A 58 -6.42 33.76 -13.70
CA ASP A 58 -7.45 34.33 -12.86
C ASP A 58 -6.85 35.39 -11.89
N ILE A 59 -5.67 35.11 -11.34
CA ILE A 59 -4.99 36.02 -10.39
C ILE A 59 -4.29 37.19 -11.09
N CYS A 60 -3.57 36.92 -12.19
CA CYS A 60 -2.69 37.92 -12.84
C CYS A 60 -3.36 38.58 -14.03
N GLY A 61 -4.57 38.20 -14.42
CA GLY A 61 -5.31 38.76 -15.56
C GLY A 61 -4.72 38.49 -16.94
N SER A 62 -3.62 37.71 -17.02
CA SER A 62 -2.93 37.36 -18.26
C SER A 62 -2.36 35.94 -18.19
N ASN A 63 -2.03 35.38 -19.36
CA ASN A 63 -1.45 34.04 -19.44
C ASN A 63 0.00 34.02 -18.92
N GLN A 64 0.16 33.59 -17.67
CA GLN A 64 1.47 33.47 -16.99
C GLN A 64 2.01 32.03 -17.06
N MET A 65 2.36 31.60 -18.29
CA MET A 65 2.83 30.23 -18.52
C MET A 65 4.07 29.90 -17.68
N GLY A 66 5.01 30.82 -17.54
CA GLY A 66 6.21 30.64 -16.73
C GLY A 66 5.92 30.39 -15.24
N LEU A 67 4.92 31.10 -14.70
CA LEU A 67 4.46 30.90 -13.32
C LEU A 67 3.79 29.52 -13.17
N ALA A 68 2.90 29.15 -14.08
CA ALA A 68 2.23 27.85 -14.08
C ALA A 68 3.21 26.69 -14.17
N ILE A 69 4.25 26.79 -15.01
CA ILE A 69 5.31 25.78 -15.11
C ILE A 69 6.03 25.62 -13.77
N ARG A 70 6.45 26.72 -13.15
CA ARG A 70 7.17 26.66 -11.86
C ARG A 70 6.29 26.12 -10.73
N ALA A 71 5.04 26.57 -10.64
CA ALA A 71 4.07 26.10 -9.65
C ALA A 71 3.69 24.62 -9.84
N THR A 72 3.92 24.06 -11.03
CA THR A 72 3.65 22.63 -11.29
C THR A 72 4.91 21.79 -11.17
N LEU A 73 5.96 22.09 -11.95
CA LEU A 73 7.11 21.20 -12.05
C LEU A 73 7.86 21.04 -10.73
N PHE A 74 8.07 22.13 -10.00
CA PHE A 74 8.82 22.03 -8.74
C PHE A 74 8.08 21.15 -7.71
N PRO A 75 6.80 21.39 -7.34
CA PRO A 75 6.13 20.55 -6.36
C PRO A 75 5.93 19.11 -6.87
N TRP A 76 5.44 18.93 -8.08
CA TRP A 76 5.03 17.59 -8.56
C TRP A 76 6.19 16.70 -9.03
N VAL A 77 7.25 17.27 -9.58
CA VAL A 77 8.44 16.49 -9.99
C VAL A 77 9.41 16.33 -8.83
N VAL A 78 9.75 17.45 -8.13
CA VAL A 78 10.79 17.41 -7.09
C VAL A 78 10.22 16.88 -5.77
N ILE A 79 9.08 17.39 -5.29
CA ILE A 79 8.53 16.96 -3.99
C ILE A 79 7.83 15.62 -4.16
N PHE A 80 6.76 15.54 -4.95
CA PHE A 80 6.00 14.31 -5.11
C PHE A 80 6.84 13.19 -5.74
N GLY A 81 7.51 13.47 -6.85
CA GLY A 81 8.39 12.50 -7.52
C GLY A 81 9.56 12.09 -6.64
N GLY A 82 10.23 13.06 -5.98
CA GLY A 82 11.36 12.80 -5.10
C GLY A 82 10.99 11.95 -3.88
N ILE A 83 9.89 12.26 -3.18
CA ILE A 83 9.42 11.48 -2.03
C ILE A 83 9.05 10.05 -2.45
N ASN A 84 8.39 9.88 -3.59
CA ASN A 84 8.04 8.54 -4.10
C ASN A 84 9.28 7.77 -4.59
N PHE A 85 10.29 8.45 -5.16
CA PHE A 85 11.57 7.84 -5.47
C PHE A 85 12.30 7.36 -4.21
N LEU A 86 12.32 8.17 -3.14
CA LEU A 86 12.89 7.76 -1.85
C LEU A 86 12.16 6.54 -1.26
N LEU A 87 10.86 6.44 -1.42
CA LEU A 87 10.10 5.25 -1.02
C LEU A 87 10.56 3.99 -1.78
N MET A 88 10.89 4.11 -3.07
CA MET A 88 11.43 2.99 -3.85
C MET A 88 12.80 2.53 -3.32
N MET A 89 13.64 3.48 -2.88
CA MET A 89 14.94 3.18 -2.28
C MET A 89 14.82 2.61 -0.85
N ARG A 90 13.79 2.99 -0.11
CA ARG A 90 13.54 2.61 1.29
C ARG A 90 12.12 2.07 1.49
N PRO A 91 11.82 0.86 0.98
CA PRO A 91 10.48 0.26 1.08
C PRO A 91 9.99 0.09 2.53
N SER A 92 10.91 0.02 3.51
CA SER A 92 10.58 -0.09 4.93
C SER A 92 9.80 1.11 5.48
N TRP A 93 9.88 2.28 4.83
CA TRP A 93 9.07 3.45 5.20
C TRP A 93 7.57 3.23 5.02
N LEU A 94 7.20 2.24 4.22
CA LEU A 94 5.81 1.84 4.03
C LEU A 94 5.25 1.05 5.22
N SER A 95 6.12 0.47 6.06
CA SER A 95 5.72 -0.42 7.16
C SER A 95 4.69 0.18 8.13
N PRO A 96 4.83 1.43 8.62
CA PRO A 96 3.80 2.02 9.49
C PRO A 96 2.42 2.07 8.82
N PHE A 97 2.36 2.46 7.54
CA PHE A 97 1.09 2.53 6.79
C PHE A 97 0.53 1.15 6.48
N SER A 98 1.40 0.18 6.18
CA SER A 98 1.03 -1.20 5.94
C SER A 98 0.47 -1.85 7.20
N ASN A 99 1.09 -1.62 8.36
CA ASN A 99 0.69 -2.23 9.61
C ASN A 99 -0.49 -1.52 10.30
N THR A 100 -0.88 -0.35 9.83
CA THR A 100 -2.08 0.39 10.29
C THR A 100 -3.20 0.28 9.26
N PHE A 101 -3.16 1.13 8.24
CA PHE A 101 -4.23 1.19 7.21
C PHE A 101 -4.33 -0.12 6.42
N GLY A 102 -3.19 -0.69 6.00
CA GLY A 102 -3.18 -1.96 5.28
C GLY A 102 -3.75 -3.10 6.11
N TYR A 103 -3.36 -3.22 7.38
CA TYR A 103 -3.91 -4.22 8.29
C TYR A 103 -5.41 -4.02 8.54
N PHE A 104 -5.87 -2.77 8.70
CA PHE A 104 -7.29 -2.48 8.89
C PHE A 104 -8.15 -3.05 7.75
N PHE A 105 -7.74 -2.86 6.51
CA PHE A 105 -8.45 -3.45 5.36
C PHE A 105 -8.34 -4.97 5.31
N ALA A 106 -7.17 -5.53 5.60
CA ALA A 106 -7.00 -6.98 5.69
C ALA A 106 -7.90 -7.59 6.80
N TYR A 107 -8.06 -6.89 7.91
CA TYR A 107 -8.95 -7.28 9.01
C TYR A 107 -10.41 -7.34 8.56
N ILE A 108 -10.91 -6.27 7.92
CA ILE A 108 -12.29 -6.21 7.41
C ILE A 108 -12.56 -7.30 6.37
N THR A 109 -11.59 -7.61 5.53
CA THR A 109 -11.70 -8.65 4.50
C THR A 109 -11.53 -10.06 5.04
N GLY A 110 -11.29 -10.23 6.35
CA GLY A 110 -11.39 -11.51 7.03
C GLY A 110 -10.06 -12.24 7.26
N VAL A 111 -8.91 -11.55 7.26
CA VAL A 111 -7.60 -12.16 7.52
C VAL A 111 -7.54 -12.90 8.86
N ASN A 112 -8.25 -12.40 9.88
CA ASN A 112 -8.28 -13.07 11.18
C ASN A 112 -9.01 -14.43 11.13
N ASN A 113 -10.09 -14.52 10.36
CA ASN A 113 -10.80 -15.79 10.14
C ASN A 113 -9.95 -16.75 9.30
N PHE A 114 -9.22 -16.21 8.31
CA PHE A 114 -8.25 -16.98 7.55
C PHE A 114 -7.20 -17.62 8.46
N PHE A 115 -6.55 -16.84 9.34
CA PHE A 115 -5.56 -17.39 10.27
C PHE A 115 -6.16 -18.39 11.27
N LYS A 116 -7.41 -18.17 11.72
CA LYS A 116 -8.09 -19.16 12.56
C LYS A 116 -8.28 -20.51 11.85
N GLY A 117 -8.46 -20.48 10.53
CA GLY A 117 -8.67 -21.70 9.73
C GLY A 117 -7.39 -22.44 9.39
N ILE A 118 -6.24 -21.76 9.28
CA ILE A 118 -4.99 -22.39 8.85
C ILE A 118 -4.05 -22.76 10.02
N LEU A 119 -4.19 -22.11 11.17
CA LEU A 119 -3.34 -22.37 12.32
C LEU A 119 -3.86 -23.58 13.11
N ARG A 120 -2.95 -24.49 13.44
CA ARG A 120 -3.25 -25.64 14.29
C ARG A 120 -3.72 -25.17 15.67
N ASN A 121 -4.83 -25.72 16.16
CA ASN A 121 -5.28 -25.48 17.50
C ASN A 121 -4.33 -26.16 18.50
N ILE A 122 -3.53 -25.37 19.20
CA ILE A 122 -2.62 -25.85 20.23
C ILE A 122 -3.42 -25.97 21.51
N THR A 123 -3.75 -27.21 21.88
CA THR A 123 -4.29 -27.52 23.20
C THR A 123 -3.15 -27.66 24.21
N SER A 124 -3.34 -27.15 25.43
CA SER A 124 -2.35 -27.20 26.53
C SER A 124 -1.85 -28.60 26.90
N ASN A 125 -2.40 -29.66 26.27
CA ASN A 125 -2.04 -31.06 26.48
C ASN A 125 -1.05 -31.61 25.41
N ASP A 126 -0.59 -30.80 24.46
CA ASP A 126 0.39 -31.25 23.46
C ASP A 126 1.76 -31.43 24.15
N LYS A 127 2.08 -32.68 24.51
CA LYS A 127 3.28 -33.08 25.25
C LYS A 127 4.59 -32.81 24.47
N ASP A 128 4.50 -32.50 23.19
CA ASP A 128 5.64 -32.24 22.31
C ASP A 128 6.15 -30.79 22.39
N ILE A 129 5.40 -29.87 23.02
CA ILE A 129 5.81 -28.46 23.20
C ILE A 129 6.40 -28.30 24.60
N LYS A 130 7.67 -28.66 24.75
CA LYS A 130 8.39 -28.69 26.04
C LYS A 130 8.90 -27.34 26.57
N GLN A 131 8.66 -26.21 25.87
CA GLN A 131 9.17 -24.91 26.34
C GLN A 131 8.02 -23.95 26.64
N THR A 132 7.84 -23.63 27.92
CA THR A 132 6.82 -22.68 28.41
C THR A 132 6.86 -21.33 27.68
N GLU A 133 8.06 -20.84 27.31
CA GLU A 133 8.24 -19.59 26.56
C GLU A 133 7.70 -19.68 25.13
N LEU A 134 7.88 -20.82 24.45
CA LEU A 134 7.36 -21.04 23.11
C LEU A 134 5.83 -21.10 23.14
N VAL A 135 5.25 -21.80 24.10
CA VAL A 135 3.78 -21.86 24.30
C VAL A 135 3.20 -20.48 24.57
N THR A 136 3.87 -19.69 25.41
CA THR A 136 3.43 -18.31 25.70
C THR A 136 3.51 -17.41 24.47
N ALA A 137 4.61 -17.48 23.71
CA ALA A 137 4.77 -16.73 22.48
C ALA A 137 3.72 -17.12 21.42
N LEU A 138 3.43 -18.41 21.29
CA LEU A 138 2.38 -18.91 20.40
C LEU A 138 1.00 -18.44 20.84
N ASN A 139 0.68 -18.50 22.13
CA ASN A 139 -0.60 -18.01 22.67
C ASN A 139 -0.77 -16.50 22.37
N ASN A 140 0.25 -15.67 22.54
CA ASN A 140 0.21 -14.27 22.20
C ASN A 140 -0.10 -14.05 20.70
N VAL A 141 0.50 -14.87 19.84
CA VAL A 141 0.24 -14.86 18.39
C VAL A 141 -1.17 -15.32 18.06
N TYR A 142 -1.72 -16.29 18.79
CA TYR A 142 -3.11 -16.73 18.65
C TYR A 142 -4.11 -15.69 19.14
N GLU A 143 -3.77 -14.93 20.19
CA GLU A 143 -4.59 -13.84 20.69
C GLU A 143 -4.56 -12.63 19.74
N ASP A 144 -3.37 -12.23 19.27
CA ASP A 144 -3.21 -11.11 18.34
C ASP A 144 -2.60 -11.56 16.98
N LYS A 145 -3.48 -11.94 16.07
CA LYS A 145 -3.12 -12.34 14.71
C LYS A 145 -2.52 -11.22 13.87
N SER A 146 -2.63 -9.96 14.33
CA SER A 146 -1.99 -8.83 13.66
C SER A 146 -0.48 -8.96 13.62
N LEU A 147 0.11 -9.56 14.68
CA LEU A 147 1.56 -9.80 14.77
C LEU A 147 2.05 -10.68 13.62
N LEU A 148 1.27 -11.69 13.21
CA LEU A 148 1.60 -12.58 12.12
C LEU A 148 1.69 -11.81 10.79
N ILE A 149 0.58 -11.19 10.38
CA ILE A 149 0.52 -10.55 9.07
C ILE A 149 1.40 -9.29 9.00
N ASN A 150 1.64 -8.61 10.13
CA ASN A 150 2.47 -7.41 10.17
C ASN A 150 3.97 -7.73 10.05
N SER A 151 4.38 -8.95 10.38
CA SER A 151 5.74 -9.44 10.13
C SER A 151 6.00 -9.85 8.68
N MET A 152 4.94 -9.98 7.85
CA MET A 152 5.04 -10.45 6.47
C MET A 152 5.10 -9.31 5.46
N THR A 153 5.88 -9.53 4.41
CA THR A 153 5.95 -8.73 3.20
C THR A 153 5.79 -9.62 1.97
N ASN A 154 5.54 -9.02 0.79
CA ASN A 154 5.46 -9.79 -0.46
C ASN A 154 6.73 -10.62 -0.74
N GLY A 155 7.89 -10.18 -0.24
CA GLY A 155 9.16 -10.90 -0.40
C GLY A 155 9.43 -11.98 0.66
N THR A 156 8.70 -11.99 1.77
CA THR A 156 8.95 -12.91 2.90
C THR A 156 7.83 -13.92 3.14
N VAL A 157 6.67 -13.75 2.50
CA VAL A 157 5.49 -14.59 2.73
C VAL A 157 5.74 -16.08 2.46
N ASP A 158 6.47 -16.42 1.40
CA ASP A 158 6.80 -17.82 1.08
C ASP A 158 7.72 -18.46 2.12
N SER A 159 8.75 -17.72 2.56
CA SER A 159 9.66 -18.21 3.58
C SER A 159 8.99 -18.32 4.96
N TRP A 160 8.03 -17.41 5.22
CA TRP A 160 7.22 -17.45 6.42
C TRP A 160 6.30 -18.68 6.42
N TRP A 161 5.60 -18.93 5.32
CA TRP A 161 4.73 -20.10 5.16
C TRP A 161 5.51 -21.40 5.39
N LYS A 162 6.69 -21.53 4.76
CA LYS A 162 7.53 -22.68 4.94
C LYS A 162 7.96 -22.88 6.40
N LYS A 163 8.37 -21.84 7.10
CA LYS A 163 8.74 -21.93 8.52
C LYS A 163 7.58 -22.35 9.41
N MET A 164 6.36 -21.92 9.11
CA MET A 164 5.16 -22.31 9.85
C MET A 164 4.81 -23.78 9.58
N ALA A 165 4.93 -24.26 8.34
CA ALA A 165 4.75 -25.64 7.97
C ALA A 165 5.81 -26.55 8.64
N ASP A 166 7.10 -26.22 8.47
CA ASP A 166 8.23 -26.97 9.06
C ASP A 166 8.14 -27.01 10.60
N GLY A 167 7.58 -25.95 11.22
CA GLY A 167 7.33 -25.87 12.67
C GLY A 167 6.08 -26.59 13.15
N GLY A 168 5.30 -27.22 12.24
CA GLY A 168 4.05 -27.91 12.60
C GLY A 168 2.96 -26.99 13.15
N LEU A 169 3.00 -25.71 12.80
CA LEU A 169 2.06 -24.69 13.28
C LEU A 169 0.85 -24.53 12.35
N LEU A 170 0.93 -25.08 11.15
CA LEU A 170 -0.21 -25.18 10.23
C LEU A 170 -1.01 -26.45 10.52
N ASP A 171 -2.32 -26.42 10.24
CA ASP A 171 -3.17 -27.60 10.35
C ASP A 171 -2.69 -28.67 9.39
N GLN A 172 -2.57 -29.93 9.87
CA GLN A 172 -2.04 -31.06 9.09
C GLN A 172 -2.82 -31.35 7.80
N GLN A 173 -4.10 -30.98 7.73
CA GLN A 173 -4.90 -31.07 6.50
C GLN A 173 -4.45 -30.06 5.42
N MET A 174 -3.69 -29.03 5.80
CA MET A 174 -3.21 -27.96 4.91
C MET A 174 -1.78 -28.16 4.43
N ASP A 175 -1.04 -29.13 4.99
CA ASP A 175 0.36 -29.43 4.66
C ASP A 175 0.51 -30.23 3.33
N THR A 176 -0.59 -30.73 2.76
CA THR A 176 -0.58 -31.54 1.54
C THR A 176 -0.56 -30.71 0.25
N GLY A 177 0.33 -29.72 0.16
CA GLY A 177 0.65 -29.07 -1.12
C GLY A 177 -0.43 -28.14 -1.68
N ASP A 178 -1.38 -27.71 -0.87
CA ASP A 178 -2.45 -26.83 -1.31
C ASP A 178 -1.95 -25.38 -1.42
N ASN A 179 -1.54 -25.02 -2.64
CA ASN A 179 -1.12 -23.65 -2.97
C ASN A 179 -2.25 -22.61 -2.80
N GLU A 180 -3.51 -23.04 -2.61
CA GLU A 180 -4.65 -22.14 -2.49
C GLU A 180 -4.56 -21.25 -1.24
N GLN A 181 -4.27 -21.84 -0.08
CA GLN A 181 -4.16 -21.09 1.19
C GLN A 181 -2.95 -20.15 1.18
N LEU A 182 -1.82 -20.60 0.63
CA LEU A 182 -0.66 -19.72 0.44
C LEU A 182 -0.97 -18.56 -0.53
N ASN A 183 -1.68 -18.83 -1.62
CA ASN A 183 -2.09 -17.78 -2.56
C ASN A 183 -3.04 -16.77 -1.90
N LYS A 184 -3.97 -17.23 -1.09
CA LYS A 184 -4.87 -16.37 -0.31
C LYS A 184 -4.11 -15.53 0.71
N LEU A 185 -3.10 -16.09 1.38
CA LEU A 185 -2.22 -15.32 2.26
C LEU A 185 -1.45 -14.24 1.47
N LYS A 186 -0.92 -14.58 0.29
CA LYS A 186 -0.26 -13.63 -0.61
C LYS A 186 -1.20 -12.50 -1.02
N GLU A 187 -2.46 -12.77 -1.27
CA GLU A 187 -3.46 -11.75 -1.57
C GLU A 187 -3.66 -10.77 -0.40
N TYR A 188 -3.76 -11.26 0.83
CA TYR A 188 -3.86 -10.39 2.01
C TYR A 188 -2.61 -9.53 2.20
N VAL A 189 -1.41 -10.09 2.05
CA VAL A 189 -0.15 -9.36 2.17
C VAL A 189 0.00 -8.32 1.06
N ASN A 190 -0.39 -8.68 -0.17
CA ASN A 190 -0.38 -7.75 -1.30
C ASN A 190 -1.38 -6.61 -1.10
N MET A 191 -2.62 -6.91 -0.70
CA MET A 191 -3.64 -5.91 -0.41
C MET A 191 -3.15 -4.93 0.67
N LYS A 192 -2.60 -5.44 1.77
CA LYS A 192 -2.01 -4.63 2.85
C LYS A 192 -0.94 -3.67 2.31
N THR A 193 -0.10 -4.15 1.41
CA THR A 193 0.98 -3.36 0.80
C THR A 193 0.45 -2.30 -0.16
N GLU A 194 -0.50 -2.65 -1.02
CA GLU A 194 -1.04 -1.70 -2.00
C GLU A 194 -1.92 -0.61 -1.36
N ILE A 195 -2.66 -0.93 -0.31
CA ILE A 195 -3.37 0.08 0.50
C ILE A 195 -2.38 1.06 1.16
N ALA A 196 -1.28 0.54 1.70
CA ALA A 196 -0.25 1.40 2.28
C ALA A 196 0.38 2.36 1.24
N LYS A 197 0.65 1.87 0.02
CA LYS A 197 1.13 2.70 -1.08
C LYS A 197 0.11 3.76 -1.49
N PHE A 198 -1.17 3.40 -1.57
CA PHE A 198 -2.23 4.36 -1.85
C PHE A 198 -2.26 5.48 -0.81
N VAL A 199 -2.26 5.14 0.49
CA VAL A 199 -2.23 6.14 1.57
C VAL A 199 -0.98 7.02 1.48
N TRP A 200 0.17 6.43 1.20
CA TRP A 200 1.41 7.19 0.99
C TRP A 200 1.29 8.18 -0.16
N TYR A 201 0.78 7.76 -1.32
CA TYR A 201 0.56 8.65 -2.47
C TYR A 201 -0.41 9.78 -2.12
N VAL A 202 -1.50 9.47 -1.42
CA VAL A 202 -2.48 10.48 -1.01
C VAL A 202 -1.83 11.52 -0.10
N LEU A 203 -1.10 11.11 0.93
CA LEU A 203 -0.46 12.03 1.87
C LEU A 203 0.62 12.88 1.20
N THR A 204 1.46 12.27 0.38
CA THR A 204 2.52 13.00 -0.34
C THR A 204 1.94 13.96 -1.38
N GLY A 205 0.87 13.58 -2.05
CA GLY A 205 0.18 14.45 -3.00
C GLY A 205 -0.55 15.62 -2.35
N LEU A 206 -1.17 15.41 -1.18
CA LEU A 206 -1.76 16.49 -0.39
C LEU A 206 -0.69 17.49 0.08
N LEU A 207 0.45 16.98 0.56
CA LEU A 207 1.60 17.83 0.89
C LEU A 207 2.06 18.63 -0.32
N THR A 208 2.21 17.98 -1.47
CA THR A 208 2.64 18.61 -2.73
C THR A 208 1.65 19.69 -3.16
N THR A 209 0.35 19.40 -3.09
CA THR A 209 -0.69 20.37 -3.43
C THR A 209 -0.61 21.60 -2.53
N SER A 210 -0.40 21.40 -1.21
CA SER A 210 -0.31 22.52 -0.26
C SER A 210 0.91 23.42 -0.49
N VAL A 211 1.95 22.92 -1.14
CA VAL A 211 3.14 23.71 -1.52
C VAL A 211 2.96 24.41 -2.88
N SER A 212 2.04 23.90 -3.72
CA SER A 212 1.77 24.47 -5.06
C SER A 212 0.95 25.75 -5.02
N TYR A 213 0.26 26.03 -3.91
CA TYR A 213 -0.66 27.17 -3.69
C TYR A 213 -0.25 28.00 -2.48
#